data_68b5f4cee4c9858efbae6f6ad3982ae7
#
_entry.id   68b5f4cee4c9858efbae6f6ad3982ae7
#
_cell.length_a   1.000
_cell.length_b   1.000
_cell.length_c   1.000
_cell.angle_alpha   90.00
_cell.angle_beta   90.00
_cell.angle_gamma   90.00
#
_symmetry.space_group_name_H-M   'P 1'
#
loop_
_entity.id
_entity.type
_entity.pdbx_description
1 polymer ?
#
loop_
_entity_poly.entity_id
_entity_poly.type
_entity_poly.pdbx_seq_one_letter_code
_entity_poly.pdbx_strand_id
1 'polypeptide(L)'
;GINTRWIPKEEFDETGHQSTEQFGAVFTEAGFAMNPMAFLNGFANATVDAGAKLHAHSRVKKWERNGKHKLITEEGSLTCDKVVVATNGYTDESLHPSFANRMVPVLSNIIVTREMSEDEFKLQNYKTLNPICNSREILYYYRRMPSNRMLFGTRGDTFGDEKSALKMRNYMTNQFRGVFPNWNDIDIEHYWRGTVVMTRDLVPAFGSLENDKSVFFSYGYQANGNNTTVYCGKKLAEMIYESNSGETNISKVYQGLSPKIPFGFLRLWYLRIYLWYSN
;
A
#
# COMPACT_ATOMS: atom_id res chain seq x y z
N GLY A 1 -22.04 -4.91 -11.31
CA GLY A 1 -20.81 -4.30 -11.82
C GLY A 1 -20.58 -2.95 -11.16
N ILE A 2 -19.40 -2.38 -11.33
CA ILE A 2 -19.07 -1.04 -10.85
C ILE A 2 -19.49 -0.04 -11.94
N ASN A 3 -20.20 1.02 -11.56
CA ASN A 3 -20.55 2.10 -12.48
C ASN A 3 -19.28 2.87 -12.86
N THR A 4 -19.03 2.96 -14.15
CA THR A 4 -17.92 3.73 -14.70
C THR A 4 -18.41 4.63 -15.82
N ARG A 5 -17.80 5.82 -15.96
CA ARG A 5 -18.09 6.77 -17.02
C ARG A 5 -16.79 7.26 -17.65
N TRP A 6 -16.72 7.22 -18.97
CA TRP A 6 -15.67 7.90 -19.71
C TRP A 6 -15.95 9.40 -19.74
N ILE A 7 -14.94 10.20 -19.46
CA ILE A 7 -14.95 11.67 -19.53
C ILE A 7 -13.94 12.07 -20.60
N PRO A 8 -14.37 12.62 -21.74
CA PRO A 8 -13.48 13.14 -22.75
C PRO A 8 -12.54 14.22 -22.21
N LYS A 9 -11.42 14.45 -22.91
CA LYS A 9 -10.40 15.41 -22.46
C LYS A 9 -11.00 16.80 -22.25
N GLU A 10 -11.80 17.28 -23.19
CA GLU A 10 -12.41 18.61 -23.17
C GLU A 10 -13.34 18.78 -21.96
N GLU A 11 -14.18 17.77 -21.67
CA GLU A 11 -15.05 17.78 -20.49
C GLU A 11 -14.23 17.71 -19.18
N PHE A 12 -13.16 16.91 -19.18
CA PHE A 12 -12.33 16.80 -17.98
C PHE A 12 -11.46 18.05 -17.74
N ASP A 13 -11.02 18.73 -18.78
CA ASP A 13 -10.37 20.04 -18.68
C ASP A 13 -11.28 21.09 -18.02
N GLU A 14 -12.61 20.97 -18.21
CA GLU A 14 -13.59 21.85 -17.59
C GLU A 14 -13.96 21.47 -16.16
N THR A 15 -14.04 20.17 -15.85
CA THR A 15 -14.57 19.66 -14.56
C THR A 15 -13.50 19.10 -13.62
N GLY A 16 -12.38 18.69 -14.13
CA GLY A 16 -11.28 18.05 -13.42
C GLY A 16 -10.05 18.93 -13.29
N HIS A 17 -9.10 18.78 -14.19
CA HIS A 17 -7.88 19.59 -14.24
C HIS A 17 -7.24 19.54 -15.62
N GLN A 18 -6.33 20.50 -15.88
CA GLN A 18 -5.41 20.44 -17.00
C GLN A 18 -4.02 19.99 -16.55
N SER A 19 -3.36 19.20 -17.35
CA SER A 19 -1.96 18.80 -17.16
C SER A 19 -1.36 18.35 -18.48
N THR A 20 -0.04 18.17 -18.52
CA THR A 20 0.66 17.66 -19.70
C THR A 20 0.33 16.20 -20.03
N GLU A 21 -0.24 15.46 -19.08
CA GLU A 21 -0.54 14.02 -19.20
C GLU A 21 -2.04 13.73 -19.11
N GLN A 22 -2.87 14.73 -19.32
CA GLN A 22 -4.32 14.56 -19.26
C GLN A 22 -4.88 14.33 -20.68
N PHE A 23 -5.52 13.17 -20.89
CA PHE A 23 -6.06 12.69 -22.17
C PHE A 23 -7.56 12.32 -22.11
N GLY A 24 -8.22 12.63 -21.00
CA GLY A 24 -9.54 12.19 -20.61
C GLY A 24 -9.46 11.41 -19.28
N ALA A 25 -10.58 10.96 -18.77
CA ALA A 25 -10.63 10.22 -17.52
C ALA A 25 -11.68 9.12 -17.55
N VAL A 26 -11.45 8.07 -16.77
CA VAL A 26 -12.50 7.11 -16.40
C VAL A 26 -12.90 7.41 -14.96
N PHE A 27 -14.11 7.90 -14.78
CA PHE A 27 -14.68 8.07 -13.45
C PHE A 27 -15.29 6.76 -12.97
N THR A 28 -15.06 6.44 -11.69
CA THR A 28 -15.67 5.28 -11.03
C THR A 28 -16.28 5.70 -9.69
N GLU A 29 -17.48 5.20 -9.39
CA GLU A 29 -18.15 5.45 -8.12
C GLU A 29 -17.66 4.53 -6.98
N ALA A 30 -16.75 3.60 -7.26
CA ALA A 30 -16.32 2.57 -6.31
C ALA A 30 -15.23 3.01 -5.32
N GLY A 31 -14.94 4.29 -5.22
CA GLY A 31 -13.87 4.77 -4.35
C GLY A 31 -14.18 6.11 -3.67
N PHE A 32 -13.43 6.39 -2.63
CA PHE A 32 -13.49 7.67 -1.94
C PHE A 32 -12.13 8.06 -1.37
N ALA A 33 -11.92 9.36 -1.19
CA ALA A 33 -10.74 9.88 -0.52
C ALA A 33 -10.92 9.81 1.00
N MET A 34 -9.87 9.41 1.73
CA MET A 34 -9.87 9.39 3.19
C MET A 34 -8.54 9.89 3.78
N ASN A 35 -8.53 10.14 5.08
CA ASN A 35 -7.31 10.33 5.84
C ASN A 35 -6.84 8.95 6.37
N PRO A 36 -5.79 8.35 5.82
CA PRO A 36 -5.38 7.00 6.19
C PRO A 36 -4.86 6.91 7.63
N MET A 37 -4.26 7.97 8.17
CA MET A 37 -3.79 7.98 9.55
C MET A 37 -4.95 8.04 10.55
N ALA A 38 -5.95 8.89 10.30
CA ALA A 38 -7.15 8.93 11.12
C ALA A 38 -7.92 7.59 11.08
N PHE A 39 -7.99 6.97 9.91
CA PHE A 39 -8.58 5.66 9.73
C PHE A 39 -7.84 4.58 10.55
N LEU A 40 -6.50 4.53 10.47
CA LEU A 40 -5.69 3.58 11.22
C LEU A 40 -5.84 3.78 12.74
N ASN A 41 -5.79 5.02 13.21
CA ASN A 41 -5.96 5.34 14.64
C ASN A 41 -7.37 4.96 15.12
N GLY A 42 -8.41 5.21 14.33
CA GLY A 42 -9.78 4.79 14.64
C GLY A 42 -9.89 3.26 14.78
N PHE A 43 -9.28 2.51 13.87
CA PHE A 43 -9.22 1.04 13.97
C PHE A 43 -8.44 0.57 15.20
N ALA A 44 -7.30 1.18 15.51
CA ALA A 44 -6.50 0.83 16.68
C ALA A 44 -7.31 1.04 17.97
N ASN A 45 -7.97 2.19 18.10
CA ASN A 45 -8.81 2.48 19.27
C ASN A 45 -9.98 1.48 19.38
N ALA A 46 -10.72 1.25 18.30
CA ALA A 46 -11.81 0.28 18.30
C ALA A 46 -11.34 -1.15 18.65
N THR A 47 -10.13 -1.52 18.26
CA THR A 47 -9.52 -2.82 18.57
C THR A 47 -9.24 -2.93 20.08
N VAL A 48 -8.71 -1.87 20.68
CA VAL A 48 -8.46 -1.81 22.14
C VAL A 48 -9.78 -1.82 22.91
N ASP A 49 -10.78 -1.05 22.48
CA ASP A 49 -12.11 -1.00 23.10
C ASP A 49 -12.81 -2.37 23.03
N ALA A 50 -12.53 -3.15 21.99
CA ALA A 50 -13.01 -4.54 21.86
C ALA A 50 -12.21 -5.54 22.73
N GLY A 51 -11.24 -5.09 23.53
CA GLY A 51 -10.48 -5.90 24.50
C GLY A 51 -9.18 -6.49 23.97
N ALA A 52 -8.76 -6.19 22.73
CA ALA A 52 -7.46 -6.62 22.23
C ALA A 52 -6.32 -5.78 22.84
N LYS A 53 -5.14 -6.39 22.96
CA LYS A 53 -3.94 -5.72 23.47
C LYS A 53 -3.02 -5.36 22.31
N LEU A 54 -2.66 -4.08 22.19
CA LEU A 54 -1.68 -3.59 21.22
C LEU A 54 -0.34 -3.34 21.93
N HIS A 55 0.72 -3.93 21.43
CA HIS A 55 2.08 -3.78 21.92
C HIS A 55 2.94 -3.10 20.87
N ALA A 56 3.13 -1.79 21.01
CA ALA A 56 4.07 -1.03 20.19
C ALA A 56 5.52 -1.41 20.54
N HIS A 57 6.45 -1.13 19.63
CA HIS A 57 7.90 -1.39 19.80
C HIS A 57 8.28 -2.84 20.13
N SER A 58 7.37 -3.77 19.85
CA SER A 58 7.51 -5.20 20.23
C SER A 58 7.77 -6.08 19.01
N ARG A 59 8.81 -5.74 18.22
CA ARG A 59 9.19 -6.52 17.05
C ARG A 59 9.55 -7.94 17.44
N VAL A 60 8.91 -8.92 16.78
CA VAL A 60 9.25 -10.34 16.95
C VAL A 60 10.63 -10.58 16.32
N LYS A 61 11.56 -11.10 17.12
CA LYS A 61 12.95 -11.43 16.74
C LYS A 61 13.15 -12.92 16.48
N LYS A 62 12.35 -13.75 17.14
CA LYS A 62 12.41 -15.20 17.01
C LYS A 62 11.02 -15.81 17.17
N TRP A 63 10.77 -16.84 16.41
CA TRP A 63 9.55 -17.62 16.47
C TRP A 63 9.89 -19.09 16.68
N GLU A 64 9.42 -19.64 17.78
CA GLU A 64 9.62 -21.03 18.17
C GLU A 64 8.27 -21.76 18.16
N ARG A 65 8.33 -23.05 17.91
CA ARG A 65 7.17 -23.94 17.99
C ARG A 65 7.49 -25.16 18.85
N ASN A 66 6.77 -25.29 19.96
CA ASN A 66 6.82 -26.50 20.80
C ASN A 66 5.40 -26.76 21.34
N GLY A 67 4.60 -27.45 20.53
CA GLY A 67 3.15 -27.51 20.71
C GLY A 67 2.47 -26.17 20.41
N LYS A 68 2.68 -25.18 21.26
CA LYS A 68 2.24 -23.79 21.06
C LYS A 68 3.30 -22.96 20.34
N HIS A 69 2.86 -21.83 19.75
CA HIS A 69 3.78 -20.81 19.22
C HIS A 69 4.32 -19.95 20.34
N LYS A 70 5.63 -19.68 20.30
CA LYS A 70 6.29 -18.71 21.18
C LYS A 70 6.94 -17.65 20.32
N LEU A 71 6.44 -16.42 20.42
CA LEU A 71 6.97 -15.24 19.76
C LEU A 71 7.84 -14.47 20.75
N ILE A 72 9.10 -14.26 20.41
CA ILE A 72 10.10 -13.64 21.28
C ILE A 72 10.41 -12.25 20.72
N THR A 73 10.28 -11.24 21.57
CA THR A 73 10.66 -9.85 21.32
C THR A 73 11.94 -9.52 22.09
N GLU A 74 12.38 -8.28 22.04
CA GLU A 74 13.55 -7.82 22.79
C GLU A 74 13.31 -7.83 24.31
N GLU A 75 12.09 -7.46 24.73
CA GLU A 75 11.74 -7.27 26.15
C GLU A 75 10.88 -8.39 26.73
N GLY A 76 10.44 -9.35 25.92
CA GLY A 76 9.54 -10.39 26.42
C GLY A 76 9.18 -11.47 25.41
N SER A 77 8.21 -12.27 25.74
CA SER A 77 7.68 -13.30 24.84
C SER A 77 6.19 -13.50 25.03
N LEU A 78 5.52 -13.92 23.96
CA LEU A 78 4.11 -14.29 23.93
C LEU A 78 3.98 -15.76 23.52
N THR A 79 3.20 -16.53 24.27
CA THR A 79 2.82 -17.91 23.90
C THR A 79 1.36 -17.92 23.49
N CYS A 80 1.05 -18.52 22.33
CA CYS A 80 -0.31 -18.57 21.78
C CYS A 80 -0.55 -19.84 20.98
N ASP A 81 -1.83 -20.15 20.76
CA ASP A 81 -2.27 -21.32 19.99
C ASP A 81 -2.31 -21.02 18.48
N LYS A 82 -2.58 -19.77 18.10
CA LYS A 82 -2.68 -19.34 16.70
C LYS A 82 -1.88 -18.06 16.48
N VAL A 83 -1.28 -17.90 15.29
CA VAL A 83 -0.53 -16.70 14.88
C VAL A 83 -1.10 -16.18 13.57
N VAL A 84 -1.29 -14.87 13.48
CA VAL A 84 -1.60 -14.17 12.22
C VAL A 84 -0.41 -13.33 11.81
N VAL A 85 0.18 -13.62 10.64
CA VAL A 85 1.25 -12.83 10.04
C VAL A 85 0.63 -11.79 9.12
N ALA A 86 0.51 -10.55 9.59
CA ALA A 86 -0.07 -9.42 8.87
C ALA A 86 0.96 -8.28 8.65
N THR A 87 2.24 -8.63 8.63
CA THR A 87 3.37 -7.68 8.59
C THR A 87 3.67 -7.13 7.20
N ASN A 88 3.06 -7.69 6.14
CA ASN A 88 3.17 -7.25 4.76
C ASN A 88 4.62 -6.89 4.36
N GLY A 89 4.90 -5.64 3.96
CA GLY A 89 6.24 -5.18 3.55
C GLY A 89 7.31 -5.18 4.64
N TYR A 90 6.94 -5.40 5.88
CA TYR A 90 7.83 -5.47 7.03
C TYR A 90 8.02 -6.90 7.55
N THR A 91 7.61 -7.89 6.77
CA THR A 91 7.77 -9.31 7.12
C THR A 91 9.25 -9.68 7.16
N ASP A 92 9.69 -10.19 8.30
CA ASP A 92 10.99 -10.84 8.41
C ASP A 92 10.86 -12.30 7.95
N GLU A 93 11.30 -12.55 6.72
CA GLU A 93 11.18 -13.86 6.09
C GLU A 93 11.99 -14.97 6.81
N SER A 94 12.91 -14.60 7.69
CA SER A 94 13.70 -15.55 8.49
C SER A 94 12.90 -16.16 9.64
N LEU A 95 11.82 -15.50 10.08
CA LEU A 95 11.00 -15.97 11.20
C LEU A 95 10.21 -17.25 10.87
N HIS A 96 9.84 -17.43 9.60
CA HIS A 96 9.12 -18.64 9.20
C HIS A 96 9.37 -18.98 7.72
N PRO A 97 9.83 -20.21 7.40
CA PRO A 97 10.29 -20.59 6.04
C PRO A 97 9.21 -20.53 4.97
N SER A 98 7.93 -20.61 5.35
CA SER A 98 6.81 -20.53 4.40
C SER A 98 6.72 -19.17 3.71
N PHE A 99 7.21 -18.09 4.30
CA PHE A 99 7.12 -16.74 3.74
C PHE A 99 8.33 -16.35 2.89
N ALA A 100 9.41 -17.15 2.95
CA ALA A 100 10.64 -16.85 2.23
C ALA A 100 10.46 -16.78 0.71
N ASN A 101 11.01 -15.72 0.09
CA ASN A 101 11.05 -15.50 -1.36
C ASN A 101 9.66 -15.38 -2.04
N ARG A 102 8.67 -14.84 -1.36
CA ARG A 102 7.32 -14.65 -1.92
C ARG A 102 6.91 -13.20 -2.12
N MET A 103 7.67 -12.28 -1.55
CA MET A 103 7.36 -10.86 -1.50
C MET A 103 8.46 -10.04 -2.17
N VAL A 104 8.07 -9.10 -3.05
CA VAL A 104 8.95 -8.09 -3.63
C VAL A 104 8.64 -6.76 -2.95
N PRO A 105 9.48 -6.30 -2.01
CA PRO A 105 9.29 -5.00 -1.40
C PRO A 105 9.67 -3.89 -2.39
N VAL A 106 8.80 -2.90 -2.52
CA VAL A 106 9.02 -1.68 -3.30
C VAL A 106 8.64 -0.47 -2.46
N LEU A 107 9.40 0.61 -2.56
CA LEU A 107 9.07 1.84 -1.87
C LEU A 107 8.02 2.63 -2.65
N SER A 108 6.94 2.99 -1.99
CA SER A 108 5.97 3.98 -2.45
C SER A 108 6.36 5.32 -1.82
N ASN A 109 6.43 6.36 -2.63
CA ASN A 109 6.94 7.67 -2.25
C ASN A 109 5.86 8.70 -2.44
N ILE A 110 5.77 9.66 -1.53
CA ILE A 110 4.79 10.74 -1.57
C ILE A 110 5.47 12.07 -1.28
N ILE A 111 5.16 13.07 -2.08
CA ILE A 111 5.43 14.49 -1.79
C ILE A 111 4.12 15.22 -1.54
N VAL A 112 4.17 16.26 -0.70
CA VAL A 112 3.06 17.16 -0.48
C VAL A 112 3.57 18.60 -0.54
N THR A 113 2.84 19.44 -1.26
CA THR A 113 3.15 20.86 -1.40
C THR A 113 2.91 21.61 -0.08
N ARG A 114 3.43 22.84 0.02
CA ARG A 114 2.86 23.82 0.95
C ARG A 114 1.37 24.01 0.70
N GLU A 115 0.70 24.70 1.61
CA GLU A 115 -0.65 25.17 1.34
C GLU A 115 -0.65 26.12 0.14
N MET A 116 -1.64 25.95 -0.74
CA MET A 116 -1.78 26.68 -1.99
C MET A 116 -3.06 27.53 -1.96
N SER A 117 -3.01 28.68 -2.61
CA SER A 117 -4.15 29.55 -2.76
C SER A 117 -5.12 29.04 -3.83
N GLU A 118 -6.37 29.49 -3.78
CA GLU A 118 -7.35 29.20 -4.83
C GLU A 118 -6.91 29.72 -6.21
N ASP A 119 -6.15 30.83 -6.25
CA ASP A 119 -5.67 31.37 -7.51
C ASP A 119 -4.55 30.51 -8.13
N GLU A 120 -3.72 29.86 -7.31
CA GLU A 120 -2.75 28.87 -7.80
C GLU A 120 -3.46 27.63 -8.38
N PHE A 121 -4.56 27.17 -7.76
CA PHE A 121 -5.37 26.10 -8.35
C PHE A 121 -6.06 26.52 -9.65
N LYS A 122 -6.57 27.75 -9.73
CA LYS A 122 -7.14 28.31 -10.97
C LYS A 122 -6.10 28.42 -12.07
N LEU A 123 -4.86 28.84 -11.75
CA LEU A 123 -3.77 28.95 -12.72
C LEU A 123 -3.48 27.62 -13.44
N GLN A 124 -3.57 26.50 -12.74
CA GLN A 124 -3.41 25.14 -13.31
C GLN A 124 -4.75 24.56 -13.81
N ASN A 125 -5.87 25.32 -13.67
CA ASN A 125 -7.23 24.84 -13.94
C ASN A 125 -7.55 23.55 -13.19
N TYR A 126 -7.14 23.46 -11.90
CA TYR A 126 -7.35 22.28 -11.06
C TYR A 126 -8.61 22.47 -10.18
N LYS A 127 -9.71 21.79 -10.50
CA LYS A 127 -11.03 21.97 -9.90
C LYS A 127 -11.49 20.79 -9.05
N THR A 128 -11.09 19.58 -9.43
CA THR A 128 -11.57 18.35 -8.76
C THR A 128 -10.95 18.11 -7.40
N LEU A 129 -11.72 17.57 -6.48
CA LEU A 129 -11.25 17.01 -5.19
C LEU A 129 -11.12 15.49 -5.22
N ASN A 130 -11.49 14.86 -6.32
CA ASN A 130 -11.39 13.41 -6.46
C ASN A 130 -9.91 12.98 -6.52
N PRO A 131 -9.56 11.86 -5.89
CA PRO A 131 -8.25 11.25 -6.08
C PRO A 131 -8.14 10.74 -7.52
N ILE A 132 -6.97 10.94 -8.11
CA ILE A 132 -6.67 10.58 -9.50
C ILE A 132 -5.44 9.69 -9.52
N CYS A 133 -5.44 8.70 -10.39
CA CYS A 133 -4.23 8.02 -10.84
C CYS A 133 -4.17 8.06 -12.37
N ASN A 134 -2.98 8.32 -12.92
CA ASN A 134 -2.77 8.32 -14.36
C ASN A 134 -2.60 6.91 -14.93
N SER A 135 -2.49 6.80 -16.25
CA SER A 135 -2.38 5.53 -16.98
C SER A 135 -0.93 5.06 -17.23
N ARG A 136 0.05 5.68 -16.60
CA ARG A 136 1.44 5.22 -16.70
C ARG A 136 1.59 3.83 -16.07
N GLU A 137 2.52 3.04 -16.55
CA GLU A 137 2.86 1.74 -15.97
C GLU A 137 3.35 1.91 -14.52
N ILE A 138 4.28 2.84 -14.29
CA ILE A 138 4.61 3.34 -12.95
C ILE A 138 3.79 4.61 -12.72
N LEU A 139 2.54 4.39 -12.32
CA LEU A 139 1.54 5.43 -12.22
C LEU A 139 1.88 6.51 -11.19
N TYR A 140 1.44 7.73 -11.48
CA TYR A 140 1.28 8.78 -10.49
C TYR A 140 -0.12 8.75 -9.93
N TYR A 141 -0.25 8.98 -8.61
CA TYR A 141 -1.52 9.20 -7.94
C TYR A 141 -1.46 10.52 -7.21
N TYR A 142 -2.49 11.32 -7.35
CA TYR A 142 -2.50 12.66 -6.81
C TYR A 142 -3.91 13.13 -6.47
N ARG A 143 -3.97 14.11 -5.58
CA ARG A 143 -5.22 14.79 -5.24
C ARG A 143 -4.97 16.13 -4.56
N ARG A 144 -5.94 17.04 -4.68
CA ARG A 144 -6.06 18.18 -3.80
C ARG A 144 -6.62 17.71 -2.45
N MET A 145 -5.95 18.08 -1.37
CA MET A 145 -6.36 17.75 -0.01
C MET A 145 -7.29 18.84 0.54
N PRO A 146 -8.12 18.55 1.58
CA PRO A 146 -8.96 19.57 2.23
C PRO A 146 -8.17 20.76 2.82
N SER A 147 -6.88 20.58 3.07
CA SER A 147 -5.94 21.62 3.51
C SER A 147 -5.36 22.45 2.37
N ASN A 148 -5.94 22.43 1.18
CA ASN A 148 -5.42 23.12 -0.01
C ASN A 148 -3.97 22.80 -0.36
N ARG A 149 -3.53 21.57 -0.12
CA ARG A 149 -2.23 21.04 -0.51
C ARG A 149 -2.40 20.02 -1.61
N MET A 150 -1.45 19.92 -2.52
CA MET A 150 -1.39 18.81 -3.47
C MET A 150 -0.56 17.67 -2.90
N LEU A 151 -1.16 16.49 -2.85
CA LEU A 151 -0.47 15.23 -2.62
C LEU A 151 -0.16 14.62 -3.99
N PHE A 152 1.09 14.20 -4.19
CA PHE A 152 1.54 13.52 -5.41
C PHE A 152 2.42 12.34 -5.03
N GLY A 153 2.07 11.16 -5.49
CA GLY A 153 2.75 9.93 -5.13
C GLY A 153 3.07 9.05 -6.34
N THR A 154 4.10 8.24 -6.19
CA THR A 154 4.46 7.19 -7.16
C THR A 154 5.15 6.03 -6.46
N ARG A 155 5.18 4.89 -7.14
CA ARG A 155 6.02 3.75 -6.76
C ARG A 155 7.38 3.90 -7.43
N GLY A 156 8.40 3.37 -6.77
CA GLY A 156 9.76 3.33 -7.30
C GLY A 156 10.75 3.38 -6.16
N ASP A 157 11.99 2.99 -6.45
CA ASP A 157 13.06 2.83 -5.48
C ASP A 157 12.98 1.53 -4.66
N THR A 158 14.17 1.04 -4.36
CA THR A 158 14.40 -0.18 -3.59
C THR A 158 15.44 0.01 -2.51
N PHE A 159 15.98 1.23 -2.40
CA PHE A 159 17.04 1.59 -1.45
C PHE A 159 16.42 2.34 -0.26
N GLY A 160 16.67 1.83 0.94
CA GLY A 160 16.09 2.39 2.17
C GLY A 160 16.90 3.55 2.78
N ASP A 161 18.00 3.98 2.17
CA ASP A 161 18.94 4.97 2.71
C ASP A 161 18.51 6.43 2.42
N GLU A 162 19.07 7.39 3.16
CA GLU A 162 18.75 8.81 3.05
C GLU A 162 19.14 9.41 1.69
N LYS A 163 20.25 8.95 1.10
CA LYS A 163 20.71 9.42 -0.20
C LYS A 163 19.71 9.10 -1.30
N SER A 164 19.18 7.87 -1.29
CA SER A 164 18.13 7.48 -2.22
C SER A 164 16.82 8.23 -1.96
N ALA A 165 16.50 8.53 -0.68
CA ALA A 165 15.34 9.34 -0.33
C ALA A 165 15.42 10.73 -0.95
N LEU A 166 16.56 11.42 -0.81
CA LEU A 166 16.77 12.76 -1.38
C LEU A 166 16.69 12.73 -2.91
N LYS A 167 17.32 11.73 -3.55
CA LYS A 167 17.24 11.54 -5.00
C LYS A 167 15.81 11.36 -5.48
N MET A 168 15.04 10.52 -4.76
CA MET A 168 13.65 10.25 -5.12
C MET A 168 12.75 11.47 -4.88
N ARG A 169 12.94 12.20 -3.78
CA ARG A 169 12.24 13.48 -3.55
C ARG A 169 12.44 14.46 -4.70
N ASN A 170 13.70 14.65 -5.12
CA ASN A 170 14.03 15.54 -6.24
C ASN A 170 13.43 15.05 -7.56
N TYR A 171 13.51 13.74 -7.83
CA TYR A 171 12.87 13.14 -8.99
C TYR A 171 11.37 13.42 -9.01
N MET A 172 10.67 13.15 -7.92
CA MET A 172 9.23 13.36 -7.82
C MET A 172 8.84 14.83 -7.94
N THR A 173 9.64 15.74 -7.36
CA THR A 173 9.43 17.19 -7.51
C THR A 173 9.51 17.61 -8.98
N ASN A 174 10.47 17.08 -9.72
CA ASN A 174 10.61 17.37 -11.15
C ASN A 174 9.46 16.77 -11.95
N GLN A 175 9.02 15.54 -11.62
CA GLN A 175 7.87 14.93 -12.29
C GLN A 175 6.57 15.71 -12.00
N PHE A 176 6.34 16.12 -10.76
CA PHE A 176 5.20 16.97 -10.39
C PHE A 176 5.15 18.26 -11.20
N ARG A 177 6.29 18.95 -11.31
CA ARG A 177 6.42 20.18 -12.10
C ARG A 177 6.24 19.93 -13.60
N GLY A 178 6.72 18.80 -14.11
CA GLY A 178 6.50 18.39 -15.51
C GLY A 178 5.03 18.12 -15.83
N VAL A 179 4.31 17.47 -14.90
CA VAL A 179 2.87 17.18 -15.05
C VAL A 179 2.03 18.45 -14.90
N PHE A 180 2.41 19.34 -13.98
CA PHE A 180 1.69 20.58 -13.66
C PHE A 180 2.60 21.81 -13.84
N PRO A 181 2.86 22.24 -15.07
CA PRO A 181 3.88 23.25 -15.36
C PRO A 181 3.60 24.63 -14.77
N ASN A 182 2.35 24.97 -14.50
CA ASN A 182 2.00 26.23 -13.85
C ASN A 182 2.32 26.25 -12.33
N TRP A 183 2.79 25.13 -11.77
CA TRP A 183 3.19 24.98 -10.38
C TRP A 183 4.70 24.79 -10.20
N ASN A 184 5.51 25.29 -11.13
CA ASN A 184 6.97 25.17 -11.07
C ASN A 184 7.59 25.77 -9.79
N ASP A 185 6.98 26.84 -9.27
CA ASP A 185 7.46 27.60 -8.11
C ASP A 185 6.81 27.14 -6.79
N ILE A 186 5.98 26.10 -6.83
CA ILE A 186 5.35 25.56 -5.63
C ILE A 186 6.34 24.72 -4.84
N ASP A 187 6.51 25.08 -3.56
CA ASP A 187 7.41 24.36 -2.64
C ASP A 187 6.82 23.02 -2.21
N ILE A 188 7.69 22.02 -2.16
CA ILE A 188 7.40 20.71 -1.57
C ILE A 188 7.78 20.75 -0.09
N GLU A 189 6.77 20.73 0.77
CA GLU A 189 6.96 20.84 2.22
C GLU A 189 7.21 19.49 2.88
N HIS A 190 6.47 18.45 2.43
CA HIS A 190 6.58 17.14 3.02
C HIS A 190 7.01 16.07 2.01
N TYR A 191 7.78 15.12 2.49
CA TYR A 191 8.14 13.91 1.77
C TYR A 191 8.20 12.74 2.74
N TRP A 192 7.61 11.63 2.36
CA TRP A 192 7.78 10.36 3.06
C TRP A 192 7.68 9.18 2.10
N ARG A 193 8.05 8.02 2.59
CA ARG A 193 7.97 6.77 1.86
C ARG A 193 7.61 5.62 2.79
N GLY A 194 7.00 4.58 2.22
CA GLY A 194 6.65 3.35 2.91
C GLY A 194 6.82 2.14 2.02
N THR A 195 7.05 0.99 2.63
CA THR A 195 7.21 -0.26 1.89
C THR A 195 5.85 -0.84 1.55
N VAL A 196 5.63 -1.07 0.26
CA VAL A 196 4.53 -1.90 -0.26
C VAL A 196 5.09 -3.21 -0.78
N VAL A 197 4.25 -4.23 -0.92
CA VAL A 197 4.65 -5.55 -1.41
C VAL A 197 3.91 -5.87 -2.68
N MET A 198 4.69 -6.35 -3.65
CA MET A 198 4.17 -7.01 -4.84
C MET A 198 4.38 -8.52 -4.70
N THR A 199 3.39 -9.31 -5.06
CA THR A 199 3.51 -10.76 -5.21
C THR A 199 3.83 -11.10 -6.67
N ARG A 200 4.32 -12.30 -6.92
CA ARG A 200 4.67 -12.73 -8.29
C ARG A 200 3.46 -12.76 -9.24
N ASP A 201 2.31 -13.13 -8.73
CA ASP A 201 1.03 -13.25 -9.45
C ASP A 201 0.18 -11.99 -9.40
N LEU A 202 0.68 -10.93 -8.74
CA LEU A 202 0.01 -9.65 -8.54
C LEU A 202 -1.37 -9.77 -7.86
N VAL A 203 -1.53 -10.80 -7.02
CA VAL A 203 -2.75 -11.05 -6.26
C VAL A 203 -2.44 -11.03 -4.76
N PRO A 204 -3.29 -10.43 -3.92
CA PRO A 204 -3.18 -10.56 -2.47
C PRO A 204 -3.25 -12.03 -2.04
N ALA A 205 -2.37 -12.41 -1.13
CA ALA A 205 -2.33 -13.75 -0.57
C ALA A 205 -2.83 -13.74 0.88
N PHE A 206 -3.85 -14.52 1.21
CA PHE A 206 -4.28 -14.71 2.58
C PHE A 206 -4.89 -16.08 2.82
N GLY A 207 -4.90 -16.50 4.09
CA GLY A 207 -5.40 -17.79 4.51
C GLY A 207 -4.65 -18.39 5.68
N SER A 208 -4.66 -19.72 5.79
CA SER A 208 -3.81 -20.49 6.71
C SER A 208 -2.78 -21.31 5.94
N LEU A 209 -1.65 -21.63 6.59
CA LEU A 209 -0.67 -22.52 5.99
C LEU A 209 -1.26 -23.94 5.81
N GLU A 210 -0.90 -24.61 4.72
CA GLU A 210 -1.36 -25.99 4.45
C GLU A 210 -0.83 -26.99 5.49
N ASN A 211 0.43 -26.83 5.85
CA ASN A 211 1.17 -27.68 6.77
C ASN A 211 1.03 -27.29 8.26
N ASP A 212 0.46 -26.12 8.55
CA ASP A 212 0.18 -25.66 9.91
C ASP A 212 -1.04 -24.74 9.95
N LYS A 213 -2.20 -25.32 10.20
CA LYS A 213 -3.49 -24.62 10.24
C LYS A 213 -3.64 -23.62 11.38
N SER A 214 -2.67 -23.55 12.29
CA SER A 214 -2.63 -22.56 13.37
C SER A 214 -1.88 -21.27 12.96
N VAL A 215 -1.25 -21.24 11.78
CA VAL A 215 -0.61 -20.07 11.22
C VAL A 215 -1.44 -19.48 10.10
N PHE A 216 -1.93 -18.28 10.30
CA PHE A 216 -2.68 -17.50 9.33
C PHE A 216 -1.83 -16.37 8.79
N PHE A 217 -2.18 -15.85 7.61
CA PHE A 217 -1.42 -14.77 7.00
C PHE A 217 -2.26 -13.91 6.07
N SER A 218 -1.80 -12.65 5.88
CA SER A 218 -2.30 -11.78 4.84
C SER A 218 -1.22 -10.79 4.41
N TYR A 219 -0.91 -10.73 3.10
CA TYR A 219 0.11 -9.85 2.53
C TYR A 219 -0.09 -9.62 1.03
N GLY A 220 0.70 -8.71 0.45
CA GLY A 220 0.77 -8.51 -0.99
C GLY A 220 -0.46 -7.81 -1.57
N TYR A 221 -0.89 -6.70 -0.98
CA TYR A 221 -2.12 -5.98 -1.37
C TYR A 221 -1.98 -5.15 -2.66
N GLN A 222 -0.89 -5.26 -3.39
CA GLN A 222 -0.64 -4.60 -4.68
C GLN A 222 -0.94 -3.09 -4.67
N ALA A 223 -0.55 -2.40 -3.60
CA ALA A 223 -0.82 -0.98 -3.32
C ALA A 223 -2.29 -0.62 -2.98
N ASN A 224 -3.23 -1.58 -2.95
CA ASN A 224 -4.62 -1.38 -2.52
C ASN A 224 -4.84 -1.71 -1.04
N GLY A 225 -3.82 -1.52 -0.19
CA GLY A 225 -3.83 -1.95 1.22
C GLY A 225 -4.99 -1.38 2.04
N ASN A 226 -5.35 -0.12 1.86
CA ASN A 226 -6.30 0.56 2.74
C ASN A 226 -7.69 -0.12 2.82
N ASN A 227 -8.22 -0.63 1.73
CA ASN A 227 -9.49 -1.36 1.71
C ASN A 227 -9.29 -2.87 1.82
N THR A 228 -8.26 -3.42 1.17
CA THR A 228 -8.04 -4.87 1.09
C THR A 228 -7.67 -5.45 2.45
N THR A 229 -6.93 -4.73 3.29
CA THR A 229 -6.57 -5.19 4.64
C THR A 229 -7.80 -5.37 5.53
N VAL A 230 -8.80 -4.49 5.42
CA VAL A 230 -10.06 -4.60 6.18
C VAL A 230 -10.82 -5.85 5.77
N TYR A 231 -10.96 -6.08 4.47
CA TYR A 231 -11.59 -7.29 3.95
C TYR A 231 -10.84 -8.56 4.39
N CYS A 232 -9.53 -8.60 4.20
CA CYS A 232 -8.71 -9.75 4.58
C CYS A 232 -8.74 -10.00 6.10
N GLY A 233 -8.67 -8.93 6.90
CA GLY A 233 -8.76 -9.03 8.37
C GLY A 233 -10.07 -9.63 8.84
N LYS A 234 -11.20 -9.17 8.26
CA LYS A 234 -12.52 -9.75 8.53
C LYS A 234 -12.56 -11.23 8.15
N LYS A 235 -12.09 -11.57 6.95
CA LYS A 235 -12.11 -12.97 6.48
C LYS A 235 -11.19 -13.89 7.29
N LEU A 236 -10.01 -13.40 7.71
CA LEU A 236 -9.15 -14.17 8.61
C LEU A 236 -9.79 -14.38 9.98
N ALA A 237 -10.48 -13.40 10.53
CA ALA A 237 -11.22 -13.55 11.77
C ALA A 237 -12.33 -14.60 11.66
N GLU A 238 -13.11 -14.57 10.57
CA GLU A 238 -14.11 -15.60 10.25
C GLU A 238 -13.45 -16.99 10.19
N MET A 239 -12.34 -17.16 9.44
CA MET A 239 -11.62 -18.43 9.36
C MET A 239 -11.11 -18.94 10.71
N ILE A 240 -10.61 -18.01 11.57
CA ILE A 240 -10.09 -18.37 12.89
C ILE A 240 -11.21 -18.81 13.82
N TYR A 241 -12.36 -18.14 13.75
CA TYR A 241 -13.54 -18.45 14.56
C TYR A 241 -14.26 -19.69 14.08
N GLU A 242 -14.45 -19.82 12.77
CA GLU A 242 -15.19 -20.92 12.13
C GLU A 242 -14.31 -22.14 11.82
N SER A 243 -13.10 -22.20 12.37
CA SER A 243 -12.15 -23.30 12.08
C SER A 243 -12.70 -24.72 12.31
N ASN A 244 -13.91 -24.85 12.83
CA ASN A 244 -14.68 -26.09 13.01
C ASN A 244 -15.81 -26.29 11.97
N SER A 245 -16.14 -25.31 11.11
CA SER A 245 -17.29 -25.38 10.18
C SER A 245 -16.97 -25.55 8.70
N GLY A 246 -15.69 -25.51 8.32
CA GLY A 246 -15.21 -26.03 7.02
C GLY A 246 -15.46 -25.19 5.76
N GLU A 247 -16.30 -24.17 5.75
CA GLU A 247 -16.59 -23.37 4.56
C GLU A 247 -16.26 -21.87 4.75
N THR A 248 -15.12 -21.46 4.25
CA THR A 248 -14.85 -20.03 4.06
C THR A 248 -15.25 -19.60 2.65
N ASN A 249 -16.24 -18.72 2.55
CA ASN A 249 -16.64 -18.12 1.27
C ASN A 249 -15.60 -17.08 0.81
N ILE A 250 -14.44 -17.57 0.37
CA ILE A 250 -13.32 -16.78 -0.13
C ILE A 250 -13.03 -17.24 -1.55
N SER A 251 -12.90 -16.29 -2.47
CA SER A 251 -12.51 -16.62 -3.83
C SER A 251 -11.17 -17.38 -3.85
N LYS A 252 -11.12 -18.47 -4.59
CA LYS A 252 -9.92 -19.31 -4.73
C LYS A 252 -8.69 -18.53 -5.23
N VAL A 253 -8.90 -17.42 -5.93
CA VAL A 253 -7.83 -16.54 -6.42
C VAL A 253 -6.98 -15.96 -5.27
N TYR A 254 -7.56 -15.73 -4.11
CA TYR A 254 -6.88 -15.15 -2.95
C TYR A 254 -6.36 -16.19 -1.96
N GLN A 255 -6.75 -17.46 -2.11
CA GLN A 255 -6.43 -18.49 -1.15
C GLN A 255 -4.99 -19.00 -1.28
N GLY A 256 -4.33 -19.10 -0.14
CA GLY A 256 -3.01 -19.71 -0.06
C GLY A 256 -1.85 -18.70 -0.21
N LEU A 257 -0.66 -19.24 -0.15
CA LEU A 257 0.57 -18.46 -0.32
C LEU A 257 0.78 -18.11 -1.79
N SER A 258 1.22 -16.88 -2.06
CA SER A 258 1.68 -16.51 -3.41
C SER A 258 2.83 -17.42 -3.88
N PRO A 259 3.00 -17.64 -5.19
CA PRO A 259 4.11 -18.43 -5.71
C PRO A 259 5.46 -17.87 -5.31
N LYS A 260 6.44 -18.75 -5.07
CA LYS A 260 7.83 -18.30 -4.83
C LYS A 260 8.40 -17.61 -6.06
N ILE A 261 9.17 -16.58 -5.82
CA ILE A 261 9.93 -15.87 -6.84
C ILE A 261 11.17 -16.71 -7.18
N PRO A 262 11.36 -17.10 -8.45
CA PRO A 262 12.56 -17.81 -8.86
C PRO A 262 13.80 -17.00 -8.49
N PHE A 263 14.83 -17.68 -7.98
CA PHE A 263 16.05 -17.00 -7.52
C PHE A 263 15.75 -15.78 -6.63
N GLY A 264 14.91 -15.95 -5.61
CA GLY A 264 14.38 -14.87 -4.78
C GLY A 264 15.42 -13.91 -4.17
N PHE A 265 16.68 -14.33 -4.06
CA PHE A 265 17.80 -13.46 -3.67
C PHE A 265 18.10 -12.36 -4.71
N LEU A 266 17.68 -12.54 -5.97
CA LEU A 266 17.80 -11.54 -7.05
C LEU A 266 16.56 -10.66 -7.21
N ARG A 267 15.50 -10.85 -6.42
CA ARG A 267 14.20 -10.17 -6.62
C ARG A 267 14.28 -8.65 -6.66
N LEU A 268 15.17 -8.05 -5.89
CA LEU A 268 15.41 -6.60 -5.94
C LEU A 268 16.15 -6.16 -7.21
N TRP A 269 16.98 -7.02 -7.78
CA TRP A 269 17.64 -6.77 -9.06
C TRP A 269 16.63 -6.81 -10.20
N TYR A 270 15.72 -7.78 -10.23
CA TYR A 270 14.63 -7.81 -11.20
C TYR A 270 13.80 -6.54 -11.14
N LEU A 271 13.43 -6.12 -9.94
CA LEU A 271 12.68 -4.89 -9.74
C LEU A 271 13.45 -3.66 -10.21
N ARG A 272 14.75 -3.56 -9.92
CA ARG A 272 15.60 -2.44 -10.35
C ARG A 272 15.70 -2.33 -11.86
N ILE A 273 15.89 -3.44 -12.55
CA ILE A 273 15.92 -3.49 -14.02
C ILE A 273 14.57 -3.05 -14.58
N TYR A 274 13.48 -3.57 -14.03
CA TYR A 274 12.13 -3.17 -14.42
C TYR A 274 11.89 -1.67 -14.22
N LEU A 275 12.21 -1.13 -13.06
CA LEU A 275 12.06 0.30 -12.77
C LEU A 275 12.94 1.18 -13.67
N TRP A 276 14.11 0.71 -14.06
CA TRP A 276 15.00 1.42 -15.00
C TRP A 276 14.45 1.43 -16.43
N TYR A 277 13.83 0.35 -16.87
CA TYR A 277 13.25 0.24 -18.20
C TYR A 277 11.93 1.02 -18.34
N SER A 278 11.15 1.12 -17.27
CA SER A 278 9.80 1.73 -17.25
C SER A 278 9.82 3.23 -16.92
N ASN A 279 10.96 3.84 -16.60
CA ASN A 279 11.16 5.29 -16.40
C ASN A 279 11.77 5.93 -17.65
#